data_72eb449f1b7b6a507ef6ff85c1c1508e
#
_entry.id   72eb449f1b7b6a507ef6ff85c1c1508e
#
_cell.length_a   1.000
_cell.length_b   1.000
_cell.length_c   1.000
_cell.angle_alpha   90.00
_cell.angle_beta   90.00
_cell.angle_gamma   90.00
#
_symmetry.space_group_name_H-M   'P 1'
#
loop_
_entity.id
_entity.type
_entity.pdbx_description
1 polymer ?
#
loop_
_entity_poly.entity_id
_entity_poly.type
_entity_poly.pdbx_seq_one_letter_code
_entity_poly.pdbx_strand_id
1 'polypeptide(L)'
;MLRSHPRADARHATYYADALAALSTCAEVCTACADACLGESEHLERLRRCITHNLACADVCTATARIVVRLTDGPNDVIHAQLHACVLTCQHCADECELHGDEHDHCRICAETCRFCQERCNLLLGEISSAGTAEANTGEDSPPLAR
;
A
#
# COMPACT_ATOMS: atom_id res chain seq x y z
N MET A 1 10.41 -15.08 -6.43
CA MET A 1 10.89 -14.78 -5.05
C MET A 1 9.83 -15.08 -3.99
N LEU A 2 8.65 -14.44 -3.98
CA LEU A 2 7.65 -14.68 -2.91
C LEU A 2 7.30 -16.16 -2.73
N ARG A 3 6.98 -16.86 -3.83
CA ARG A 3 6.63 -18.32 -3.79
C ARG A 3 7.76 -19.24 -3.37
N SER A 4 9.02 -18.81 -3.46
CA SER A 4 10.19 -19.58 -3.04
C SER A 4 10.63 -19.29 -1.61
N HIS A 5 9.97 -18.35 -0.91
CA HIS A 5 10.27 -18.06 0.48
C HIS A 5 9.82 -19.23 1.38
N PRO A 6 10.65 -19.69 2.35
CA PRO A 6 10.32 -20.84 3.21
C PRO A 6 9.02 -20.71 4.01
N ARG A 7 8.58 -19.47 4.28
CA ARG A 7 7.34 -19.15 4.99
C ARG A 7 6.20 -18.71 4.06
N ALA A 8 6.36 -18.88 2.73
CA ALA A 8 5.31 -18.50 1.79
C ALA A 8 4.10 -19.44 1.94
N ASP A 9 2.95 -18.90 2.27
CA ASP A 9 1.67 -19.57 2.05
C ASP A 9 1.22 -19.30 0.61
N ALA A 10 1.03 -20.36 -0.16
CA ALA A 10 0.61 -20.26 -1.56
C ALA A 10 -0.74 -19.54 -1.73
N ARG A 11 -1.64 -19.62 -0.73
CA ARG A 11 -2.94 -18.96 -0.72
C ARG A 11 -2.82 -17.45 -0.67
N HIS A 12 -1.89 -16.93 0.12
CA HIS A 12 -1.68 -15.49 0.32
C HIS A 12 -0.72 -14.88 -0.70
N ALA A 13 0.11 -15.71 -1.38
CA ALA A 13 1.17 -15.23 -2.26
C ALA A 13 0.68 -14.30 -3.38
N THR A 14 -0.54 -14.48 -3.87
CA THR A 14 -1.14 -13.61 -4.91
C THR A 14 -1.45 -12.23 -4.35
N TYR A 15 -2.08 -12.13 -3.19
CA TYR A 15 -2.40 -10.85 -2.55
C TYR A 15 -1.14 -10.03 -2.24
N TYR A 16 -0.07 -10.69 -1.75
CA TYR A 16 1.23 -10.05 -1.54
C TYR A 16 1.84 -9.56 -2.85
N ALA A 17 1.81 -10.38 -3.92
CA ALA A 17 2.37 -10.01 -5.21
C ALA A 17 1.62 -8.82 -5.83
N ASP A 18 0.30 -8.84 -5.79
CA ASP A 18 -0.55 -7.78 -6.33
C ASP A 18 -0.36 -6.47 -5.56
N ALA A 19 -0.32 -6.52 -4.22
CA ALA A 19 -0.06 -5.35 -3.40
C ALA A 19 1.34 -4.78 -3.66
N LEU A 20 2.37 -5.61 -3.75
CA LEU A 20 3.74 -5.16 -4.03
C LEU A 20 3.88 -4.53 -5.41
N ALA A 21 3.24 -5.09 -6.43
CA ALA A 21 3.22 -4.49 -7.77
C ALA A 21 2.51 -3.13 -7.76
N ALA A 22 1.35 -3.03 -7.10
CA ALA A 22 0.61 -1.78 -6.98
C ALA A 22 1.38 -0.71 -6.20
N LEU A 23 2.03 -1.07 -5.10
CA LEU A 23 2.86 -0.18 -4.28
C LEU A 23 4.04 0.40 -5.08
N SER A 24 4.75 -0.43 -5.83
CA SER A 24 5.88 0.01 -6.65
C SER A 24 5.43 0.96 -7.76
N THR A 25 4.38 0.59 -8.49
CA THR A 25 3.81 1.43 -9.55
C THR A 25 3.30 2.77 -9.00
N CYS A 26 2.61 2.75 -7.84
CA CYS A 26 2.09 3.96 -7.21
C CYS A 26 3.22 4.91 -6.79
N ALA A 27 4.32 4.40 -6.22
CA ALA A 27 5.46 5.22 -5.84
C ALA A 27 6.10 5.91 -7.06
N GLU A 28 6.27 5.19 -8.15
CA GLU A 28 6.83 5.74 -9.41
C GLU A 28 5.90 6.79 -10.03
N VAL A 29 4.60 6.49 -10.13
CA VAL A 29 3.61 7.41 -10.73
C VAL A 29 3.44 8.67 -9.88
N CYS A 30 3.39 8.56 -8.54
CA CYS A 30 3.31 9.71 -7.66
C CYS A 30 4.56 10.61 -7.80
N THR A 31 5.75 10.01 -7.89
CA THR A 31 6.99 10.77 -8.11
C THR A 31 6.96 11.51 -9.45
N ALA A 32 6.54 10.83 -10.52
CA ALA A 32 6.42 11.43 -11.85
C ALA A 32 5.36 12.54 -11.90
N CYS A 33 4.22 12.34 -11.20
CA CYS A 33 3.17 13.36 -11.11
C CYS A 33 3.65 14.60 -10.36
N ALA A 34 4.42 14.44 -9.26
CA ALA A 34 5.00 15.57 -8.53
C ALA A 34 5.96 16.37 -9.42
N ASP A 35 6.80 15.69 -10.19
CA ASP A 35 7.73 16.31 -11.14
C ASP A 35 6.97 17.04 -12.27
N ALA A 36 5.94 16.41 -12.84
CA ALA A 36 5.09 17.04 -13.85
C ALA A 36 4.39 18.29 -13.31
N CYS A 37 3.85 18.27 -12.08
CA CYS A 37 3.28 19.44 -11.42
C CYS A 37 4.29 20.59 -11.28
N LEU A 38 5.57 20.29 -11.02
CA LEU A 38 6.62 21.32 -10.96
C LEU A 38 6.90 21.95 -12.33
N GLY A 39 6.62 21.24 -13.41
CA GLY A 39 6.73 21.74 -14.78
C GLY A 39 5.61 22.70 -15.19
N GLU A 40 4.48 22.74 -14.45
CA GLU A 40 3.32 23.59 -14.72
C GLU A 40 3.53 25.02 -14.20
N SER A 41 4.34 25.81 -14.92
CA SER A 41 4.79 27.14 -14.47
C SER A 41 3.67 28.13 -14.15
N GLU A 42 2.54 28.06 -14.87
CA GLU A 42 1.41 28.98 -14.68
C GLU A 42 0.51 28.58 -13.52
N HIS A 43 0.52 27.29 -13.11
CA HIS A 43 -0.40 26.72 -12.12
C HIS A 43 0.29 26.23 -10.85
N LEU A 44 1.59 26.44 -10.69
CA LEU A 44 2.40 25.88 -9.61
C LEU A 44 1.83 26.15 -8.21
N GLU A 45 1.30 27.35 -7.97
CA GLU A 45 0.71 27.68 -6.64
C GLU A 45 -0.50 26.80 -6.30
N ARG A 46 -1.32 26.47 -7.28
CA ARG A 46 -2.51 25.61 -7.12
C ARG A 46 -2.09 24.14 -6.90
N LEU A 47 -0.98 23.72 -7.50
CA LEU A 47 -0.48 22.33 -7.47
C LEU A 47 0.44 22.02 -6.30
N ARG A 48 0.82 22.99 -5.46
CA ARG A 48 1.73 22.76 -4.32
C ARG A 48 1.28 21.65 -3.39
N ARG A 49 -0.01 21.60 -3.10
CA ARG A 49 -0.60 20.59 -2.24
C ARG A 49 -0.57 19.22 -2.93
N CYS A 50 -0.88 19.16 -4.21
CA CYS A 50 -0.77 17.97 -5.04
C CYS A 50 0.67 17.40 -4.99
N ILE A 51 1.70 18.26 -5.21
CA ILE A 51 3.12 17.88 -5.11
C ILE A 51 3.42 17.25 -3.75
N THR A 52 2.99 17.90 -2.66
CA THR A 52 3.27 17.42 -1.30
C THR A 52 2.61 16.04 -1.05
N HIS A 53 1.36 15.85 -1.45
CA HIS A 53 0.66 14.57 -1.30
C HIS A 53 1.29 13.48 -2.17
N ASN A 54 1.71 13.80 -3.38
CA ASN A 54 2.39 12.87 -4.28
C ASN A 54 3.71 12.36 -3.67
N LEU A 55 4.57 13.26 -3.19
CA LEU A 55 5.85 12.87 -2.59
C LEU A 55 5.64 12.03 -1.31
N ALA A 56 4.72 12.45 -0.43
CA ALA A 56 4.38 11.66 0.76
C ALA A 56 3.85 10.26 0.39
N CYS A 57 3.00 10.16 -0.64
CA CYS A 57 2.46 8.89 -1.12
C CYS A 57 3.57 7.99 -1.69
N ALA A 58 4.49 8.54 -2.47
CA ALA A 58 5.63 7.80 -3.02
C ALA A 58 6.51 7.21 -1.91
N ASP A 59 6.83 8.01 -0.88
CA ASP A 59 7.64 7.58 0.26
C ASP A 59 6.96 6.47 1.06
N VAL A 60 5.67 6.64 1.40
CA VAL A 60 4.90 5.65 2.15
C VAL A 60 4.74 4.35 1.36
N CYS A 61 4.42 4.42 0.06
CA CYS A 61 4.30 3.23 -0.79
C CYS A 61 5.63 2.47 -0.87
N THR A 62 6.75 3.18 -1.04
CA THR A 62 8.09 2.57 -1.06
C THR A 62 8.43 1.88 0.26
N ALA A 63 8.20 2.56 1.39
CA ALA A 63 8.42 1.98 2.71
C ALA A 63 7.54 0.76 2.96
N THR A 64 6.25 0.83 2.57
CA THR A 64 5.30 -0.26 2.71
C THR A 64 5.72 -1.49 1.91
N ALA A 65 6.14 -1.31 0.64
CA ALA A 65 6.61 -2.42 -0.18
C ALA A 65 7.81 -3.14 0.45
N ARG A 66 8.76 -2.38 1.02
CA ARG A 66 9.95 -2.92 1.69
C ARG A 66 9.63 -3.67 2.99
N ILE A 67 8.57 -3.30 3.68
CA ILE A 67 8.12 -3.98 4.91
C ILE A 67 7.34 -5.24 4.54
N VAL A 68 6.36 -5.12 3.66
CA VAL A 68 5.44 -6.19 3.26
C VAL A 68 6.17 -7.36 2.57
N VAL A 69 7.26 -7.12 1.83
CA VAL A 69 8.01 -8.18 1.15
C VAL A 69 8.73 -9.13 2.10
N ARG A 70 8.91 -8.75 3.38
CA ARG A 70 9.58 -9.57 4.41
C ARG A 70 8.58 -10.48 5.10
N LEU A 71 8.54 -11.76 4.74
CA LEU A 71 7.54 -12.73 5.16
C LEU A 71 7.94 -13.56 6.39
N THR A 72 9.16 -13.39 6.93
CA THR A 72 9.74 -14.30 7.94
C THR A 72 8.91 -14.36 9.21
N ASP A 73 8.47 -13.21 9.72
CA ASP A 73 7.71 -13.12 10.97
C ASP A 73 6.18 -13.17 10.74
N GLY A 74 5.76 -13.32 9.48
CA GLY A 74 4.34 -13.29 9.13
C GLY A 74 3.71 -11.91 9.32
N PRO A 75 2.38 -11.81 9.17
CA PRO A 75 1.64 -10.58 9.45
C PRO A 75 1.74 -10.23 10.93
N ASN A 76 2.03 -8.97 11.23
CA ASN A 76 2.14 -8.43 12.58
C ASN A 76 1.58 -7.01 12.65
N ASP A 77 1.49 -6.45 13.84
CA ASP A 77 0.91 -5.13 14.09
C ASP A 77 1.61 -4.02 13.28
N VAL A 78 2.91 -4.15 13.02
CA VAL A 78 3.66 -3.17 12.20
C VAL A 78 3.22 -3.23 10.76
N ILE A 79 3.04 -4.43 10.18
CA ILE A 79 2.55 -4.61 8.80
C ILE A 79 1.13 -4.04 8.68
N HIS A 80 0.24 -4.37 9.63
CA HIS A 80 -1.13 -3.84 9.65
C HIS A 80 -1.14 -2.32 9.72
N ALA A 81 -0.41 -1.71 10.67
CA ALA A 81 -0.33 -0.26 10.83
C ALA A 81 0.25 0.42 9.58
N GLN A 82 1.28 -0.17 8.97
CA GLN A 82 1.91 0.36 7.77
C GLN A 82 0.99 0.30 6.55
N LEU A 83 0.26 -0.80 6.36
CA LEU A 83 -0.73 -0.91 5.28
C LEU A 83 -1.88 0.08 5.47
N HIS A 84 -2.38 0.27 6.70
CA HIS A 84 -3.38 1.30 7.00
C HIS A 84 -2.88 2.71 6.69
N ALA A 85 -1.65 3.04 7.08
CA ALA A 85 -1.03 4.32 6.74
C ALA A 85 -0.94 4.52 5.22
N CYS A 86 -0.57 3.47 4.49
CA CYS A 86 -0.50 3.49 3.03
C CYS A 86 -1.87 3.72 2.38
N VAL A 87 -2.90 3.00 2.82
CA VAL A 87 -4.28 3.17 2.35
C VAL A 87 -4.74 4.61 2.50
N LEU A 88 -4.55 5.22 3.68
CA LEU A 88 -4.92 6.61 3.94
C LEU A 88 -4.13 7.59 3.08
N THR A 89 -2.83 7.36 2.91
CA THR A 89 -1.97 8.25 2.13
C THR A 89 -2.33 8.20 0.64
N CYS A 90 -2.60 7.00 0.11
CA CYS A 90 -3.09 6.83 -1.27
C CYS A 90 -4.45 7.51 -1.46
N GLN A 91 -5.36 7.39 -0.49
CA GLN A 91 -6.65 8.07 -0.53
C GLN A 91 -6.48 9.60 -0.62
N HIS A 92 -5.69 10.19 0.28
CA HIS A 92 -5.49 11.65 0.28
C HIS A 92 -4.80 12.14 -0.99
N CYS A 93 -3.84 11.37 -1.53
CA CYS A 93 -3.19 11.70 -2.79
C CYS A 93 -4.16 11.64 -3.96
N ALA A 94 -5.00 10.61 -4.03
CA ALA A 94 -6.02 10.49 -5.06
C ALA A 94 -7.04 11.63 -4.98
N ASP A 95 -7.58 11.91 -3.79
CA ASP A 95 -8.56 12.99 -3.56
C ASP A 95 -8.01 14.36 -4.04
N GLU A 96 -6.74 14.63 -3.75
CA GLU A 96 -6.10 15.89 -4.18
C GLU A 96 -5.83 15.91 -5.69
N CYS A 97 -5.34 14.82 -6.27
CA CYS A 97 -5.09 14.72 -7.70
C CYS A 97 -6.39 14.82 -8.53
N GLU A 98 -7.49 14.25 -8.04
CA GLU A 98 -8.81 14.35 -8.69
C GLU A 98 -9.28 15.80 -8.88
N LEU A 99 -8.92 16.72 -7.97
CA LEU A 99 -9.25 18.13 -8.09
C LEU A 99 -8.60 18.83 -9.31
N HIS A 100 -7.55 18.21 -9.84
CA HIS A 100 -6.76 18.76 -10.95
C HIS A 100 -6.85 17.90 -12.21
N GLY A 101 -7.53 16.74 -12.14
CA GLY A 101 -7.55 15.74 -13.21
C GLY A 101 -8.18 16.21 -14.52
N ASP A 102 -9.09 17.16 -14.49
CA ASP A 102 -9.74 17.72 -15.70
C ASP A 102 -8.80 18.65 -16.49
N GLU A 103 -7.85 19.29 -15.79
CA GLU A 103 -6.90 20.24 -16.41
C GLU A 103 -5.54 19.57 -16.69
N HIS A 104 -5.17 18.51 -15.93
CA HIS A 104 -3.86 17.88 -15.95
C HIS A 104 -3.96 16.36 -16.02
N ASP A 105 -3.66 15.77 -17.16
CA ASP A 105 -3.71 14.30 -17.37
C ASP A 105 -2.81 13.54 -16.39
N HIS A 106 -1.63 14.08 -16.03
CA HIS A 106 -0.75 13.42 -15.05
C HIS A 106 -1.41 13.31 -13.67
N CYS A 107 -2.22 14.28 -13.25
CA CYS A 107 -2.99 14.20 -12.00
C CYS A 107 -4.10 13.14 -12.09
N ARG A 108 -4.82 13.05 -13.20
CA ARG A 108 -5.84 12.02 -13.42
C ARG A 108 -5.23 10.61 -13.35
N ILE A 109 -4.13 10.38 -14.06
CA ILE A 109 -3.40 9.09 -14.05
C ILE A 109 -2.92 8.75 -12.63
N CYS A 110 -2.39 9.73 -11.91
CA CYS A 110 -1.94 9.54 -10.53
C CYS A 110 -3.10 9.16 -9.59
N ALA A 111 -4.23 9.85 -9.69
CA ALA A 111 -5.42 9.54 -8.90
C ALA A 111 -5.89 8.09 -9.12
N GLU A 112 -6.04 7.68 -10.37
CA GLU A 112 -6.44 6.31 -10.74
C GLU A 112 -5.46 5.26 -10.18
N THR A 113 -4.15 5.54 -10.26
CA THR A 113 -3.12 4.64 -9.74
C THR A 113 -3.16 4.55 -8.20
N CYS A 114 -3.37 5.68 -7.51
CA CYS A 114 -3.52 5.70 -6.06
C CYS A 114 -4.76 4.94 -5.60
N ARG A 115 -5.90 5.08 -6.28
CA ARG A 115 -7.12 4.29 -5.99
C ARG A 115 -6.88 2.80 -6.16
N PHE A 116 -6.21 2.40 -7.23
CA PHE A 116 -5.85 1.00 -7.45
C PHE A 116 -4.92 0.47 -6.35
N CYS A 117 -3.89 1.22 -5.96
CA CYS A 117 -2.99 0.85 -4.88
C CYS A 117 -3.74 0.70 -3.54
N GLN A 118 -4.62 1.65 -3.22
CA GLN A 118 -5.49 1.60 -2.05
C GLN A 118 -6.31 0.31 -2.01
N GLU A 119 -6.93 -0.06 -3.13
CA GLU A 119 -7.72 -1.29 -3.23
C GLU A 119 -6.87 -2.54 -2.98
N ARG A 120 -5.67 -2.65 -3.60
CA ARG A 120 -4.79 -3.81 -3.43
C ARG A 120 -4.29 -3.93 -1.98
N CYS A 121 -3.95 -2.82 -1.34
CA CYS A 121 -3.57 -2.81 0.08
C CYS A 121 -4.72 -3.21 1.00
N ASN A 122 -5.95 -2.78 0.73
CA ASN A 122 -7.12 -3.18 1.50
C ASN A 122 -7.43 -4.68 1.37
N LEU A 123 -7.29 -5.25 0.16
CA LEU A 123 -7.44 -6.70 -0.05
C LEU A 123 -6.40 -7.50 0.74
N LEU A 124 -5.14 -7.06 0.74
CA LEU A 124 -4.10 -7.70 1.55
C LEU A 124 -4.40 -7.58 3.04
N LEU A 125 -4.84 -6.41 3.54
CA LEU A 125 -5.25 -6.21 4.92
C LEU A 125 -6.36 -7.18 5.35
N GLY A 126 -7.39 -7.34 4.53
CA GLY A 126 -8.48 -8.28 4.78
C GLY A 126 -7.99 -9.72 4.88
N GLU A 127 -7.09 -10.11 3.98
CA GLU A 127 -6.54 -11.45 3.93
C GLU A 127 -5.68 -11.78 5.15
N ILE A 128 -4.75 -10.90 5.55
CA ILE A 128 -3.89 -11.14 6.71
C ILE A 128 -4.66 -11.07 8.04
N SER A 129 -5.74 -10.28 8.11
CA SER A 129 -6.60 -10.21 9.30
C SER A 129 -7.41 -11.49 9.50
N SER A 130 -7.91 -12.09 8.42
CA SER A 130 -8.66 -13.35 8.48
C SER A 130 -7.77 -14.53 8.85
N ALA A 131 -6.50 -14.53 8.45
CA ALA A 131 -5.53 -15.56 8.81
C ALA A 131 -5.21 -15.54 10.32
N GLY A 132 -5.05 -14.36 10.93
CA GLY A 132 -4.77 -14.20 12.36
C GLY A 132 -5.90 -14.71 13.27
N THR A 133 -7.16 -14.58 12.83
CA THR A 133 -8.32 -15.08 13.59
C THR A 133 -8.45 -16.61 13.53
N ALA A 134 -7.99 -17.25 12.46
CA ALA A 134 -8.02 -18.70 12.31
C ALA A 134 -6.99 -19.39 13.22
N GLU A 135 -5.80 -18.80 13.41
CA GLU A 135 -4.75 -19.34 14.30
C GLU A 135 -5.09 -19.16 15.79
N ALA A 136 -5.77 -18.09 16.16
CA ALA A 136 -6.19 -17.84 17.55
C ALA A 136 -7.24 -18.86 18.05
N ASN A 137 -8.01 -19.48 17.16
CA ASN A 137 -9.08 -20.43 17.51
C ASN A 137 -8.60 -21.90 17.57
N THR A 138 -7.34 -22.20 17.29
CA THR A 138 -6.76 -23.55 17.36
C THR A 138 -5.87 -23.77 18.58
N GLY A 139 -5.74 -22.79 19.48
CA GLY A 139 -4.79 -22.74 20.60
C GLY A 139 -5.29 -23.27 21.95
N GLU A 140 -6.50 -23.86 22.09
CA GLU A 140 -7.04 -24.37 23.35
C GLU A 140 -7.18 -25.90 23.33
N ASP A 141 -6.07 -26.61 23.29
CA ASP A 141 -6.04 -28.00 23.80
C ASP A 141 -4.62 -28.35 24.28
N SER A 142 -4.23 -27.81 25.43
CA SER A 142 -3.06 -28.31 26.17
C SER A 142 -3.53 -29.29 27.26
N PRO A 143 -3.11 -30.55 27.25
CA PRO A 143 -3.46 -31.48 28.31
C PRO A 143 -2.81 -31.07 29.63
N PRO A 144 -3.45 -31.32 30.80
CA PRO A 144 -2.92 -30.95 32.10
C PRO A 144 -1.63 -31.72 32.41
N LEU A 145 -0.59 -30.98 32.82
CA LEU A 145 0.65 -31.57 33.35
C LEU A 145 0.33 -32.47 34.56
N ALA A 146 0.57 -33.77 34.39
CA ALA A 146 0.56 -34.74 35.51
C ALA A 146 1.72 -34.43 36.47
N ARG A 147 1.41 -34.39 37.77
CA ARG A 147 2.36 -34.23 38.88
C ARG A 147 3.18 -35.50 39.13
#